data_d5cac986611a47a25c4472c36935b8eb
#
_entry.id   d5cac986611a47a25c4472c36935b8eb
#
_cell.length_a   1.000
_cell.length_b   1.000
_cell.length_c   1.000
_cell.angle_alpha   90.00
_cell.angle_beta   90.00
_cell.angle_gamma   90.00
#
_symmetry.space_group_name_H-M   'P 1'
#
loop_
_entity.id
_entity.type
_entity.pdbx_description
1 polymer ?
#
loop_
_entity_poly.entity_id
_entity_poly.type
_entity_poly.pdbx_seq_one_letter_code
_entity_poly.pdbx_strand_id
1 'polypeptide(L)'
;MLIYLRVLKESLFFAISALVNNKLRTFLSLLGVTIGIFSIIAVLAAVDSLKNEIEGSISSLDNSTIFLARFSFAPSDVPRWKREQFPDVTFDEYKLLKDAVPNLKAASFTLNVAPATIKHEDKTVSNVDVAAVTEGYYDIESLQLAQGRFFNEAESNSGTPVIVLGDEIAASLFDDVSYALGKKIRLYGMKFIVIGVLEKQGSPLFGNSKDTSIFIPSNVVRRIYGDNNRGVLPFIVIKPEKGIDNDEFIALLKQRLRIKRGIRADEVDNFFVNQLQGFADLIDDIIGTLNLVGLFISFFSLLVGGFGIANIMFVSVKERTNLIGIQKSLGAKNKFILFQFLFEAVILALIGGVIGLVLVFFVSLIASSIAGDFEFILSVKN
;
A
#
# COMPACT_ATOMS: atom_id res chain seq x y z
N MET A 1 -39.91 4.01 36.84
CA MET A 1 -39.55 3.58 35.49
C MET A 1 -40.51 4.16 34.42
N LEU A 2 -41.82 4.07 34.58
CA LEU A 2 -42.81 4.62 33.64
C LEU A 2 -42.70 6.15 33.41
N ILE A 3 -42.36 6.93 34.44
CA ILE A 3 -42.22 8.39 34.33
C ILE A 3 -41.05 8.76 33.42
N TYR A 4 -39.90 8.06 33.52
CA TYR A 4 -38.75 8.30 32.66
C TYR A 4 -39.02 7.95 31.19
N LEU A 5 -39.77 6.88 30.92
CA LEU A 5 -40.19 6.48 29.58
C LEU A 5 -41.13 7.53 28.96
N ARG A 6 -42.03 8.11 29.76
CA ARG A 6 -42.97 9.17 29.32
C ARG A 6 -42.22 10.45 28.99
N VAL A 7 -41.27 10.84 29.84
CA VAL A 7 -40.36 11.99 29.60
C VAL A 7 -39.55 11.79 28.33
N LEU A 8 -39.02 10.60 28.11
CA LEU A 8 -38.25 10.26 26.92
C LEU A 8 -39.08 10.36 25.65
N LYS A 9 -40.33 9.85 25.67
CA LYS A 9 -41.28 9.92 24.55
C LYS A 9 -41.67 11.37 24.25
N GLU A 10 -41.98 12.18 25.29
CA GLU A 10 -42.30 13.58 25.13
C GLU A 10 -41.10 14.40 24.63
N SER A 11 -39.91 14.14 25.16
CA SER A 11 -38.65 14.78 24.67
C SER A 11 -38.37 14.46 23.21
N LEU A 12 -38.60 13.21 22.80
CA LEU A 12 -38.42 12.76 21.42
C LEU A 12 -39.41 13.45 20.48
N PHE A 13 -40.68 13.58 20.90
CA PHE A 13 -41.71 14.30 20.13
C PHE A 13 -41.39 15.79 20.02
N PHE A 14 -40.94 16.42 21.11
CA PHE A 14 -40.49 17.81 21.11
C PHE A 14 -39.25 18.04 20.25
N ALA A 15 -38.27 17.13 20.28
CA ALA A 15 -37.08 17.20 19.43
C ALA A 15 -37.47 17.14 17.94
N ILE A 16 -38.31 16.19 17.55
CA ILE A 16 -38.79 16.06 16.17
C ILE A 16 -39.58 17.29 15.74
N SER A 17 -40.47 17.81 16.61
CA SER A 17 -41.26 19.02 16.34
C SER A 17 -40.36 20.27 16.17
N ALA A 18 -39.31 20.39 16.98
CA ALA A 18 -38.32 21.47 16.87
C ALA A 18 -37.52 21.40 15.56
N LEU A 19 -37.19 20.20 15.13
CA LEU A 19 -36.52 19.93 13.84
C LEU A 19 -37.35 20.38 12.64
N VAL A 20 -38.66 20.15 12.70
CA VAL A 20 -39.56 20.48 11.59
C VAL A 20 -39.88 21.98 11.52
N ASN A 21 -39.96 22.68 12.66
CA ASN A 21 -40.34 24.08 12.70
C ASN A 21 -39.24 25.07 12.30
N ASN A 22 -37.95 24.72 12.46
CA ASN A 22 -36.79 25.57 12.12
C ASN A 22 -35.83 24.87 11.13
N LYS A 23 -36.34 24.51 9.96
CA LYS A 23 -35.66 23.65 8.95
C LYS A 23 -34.23 24.08 8.63
N LEU A 24 -33.97 25.38 8.39
CA LEU A 24 -32.64 25.83 7.99
C LEU A 24 -31.61 25.67 9.12
N ARG A 25 -32.00 25.98 10.37
CA ARG A 25 -31.11 25.87 11.54
C ARG A 25 -30.78 24.42 11.83
N THR A 26 -31.79 23.58 11.85
CA THR A 26 -31.67 22.14 12.05
C THR A 26 -30.79 21.51 10.97
N PHE A 27 -31.01 21.88 9.71
CA PHE A 27 -30.17 21.41 8.60
C PHE A 27 -28.70 21.78 8.78
N LEU A 28 -28.39 23.06 9.06
CA LEU A 28 -27.00 23.51 9.23
C LEU A 28 -26.28 22.82 10.38
N SER A 29 -26.98 22.49 11.43
CA SER A 29 -26.35 21.84 12.60
C SER A 29 -26.26 20.36 12.46
N LEU A 30 -27.27 19.72 11.87
CA LEU A 30 -27.20 18.33 11.47
C LEU A 30 -26.07 18.13 10.47
N LEU A 31 -25.91 19.06 9.53
CA LEU A 31 -24.81 19.06 8.57
C LEU A 31 -23.43 19.15 9.23
N GLY A 32 -23.26 20.00 10.25
CA GLY A 32 -22.00 20.09 11.01
C GLY A 32 -21.64 18.79 11.72
N VAL A 33 -22.61 18.16 12.40
CA VAL A 33 -22.41 16.87 13.07
C VAL A 33 -22.17 15.75 12.06
N THR A 34 -22.98 15.72 11.00
CA THR A 34 -22.87 14.71 9.93
C THR A 34 -21.52 14.77 9.25
N ILE A 35 -21.04 15.96 8.86
CA ILE A 35 -19.71 16.13 8.27
C ILE A 35 -18.62 15.72 9.27
N GLY A 36 -18.76 16.07 10.55
CA GLY A 36 -17.83 15.68 11.59
C GLY A 36 -17.66 14.17 11.68
N ILE A 37 -18.78 13.44 11.85
CA ILE A 37 -18.77 11.99 11.98
C ILE A 37 -18.37 11.31 10.66
N PHE A 38 -18.87 11.81 9.52
CA PHE A 38 -18.45 11.37 8.21
C PHE A 38 -16.94 11.43 8.03
N SER A 39 -16.31 12.58 8.37
CA SER A 39 -14.87 12.76 8.22
C SER A 39 -14.06 11.79 9.08
N ILE A 40 -14.52 11.53 10.31
CA ILE A 40 -13.88 10.57 11.22
C ILE A 40 -13.87 9.17 10.61
N ILE A 41 -15.07 8.67 10.27
CA ILE A 41 -15.23 7.30 9.77
C ILE A 41 -14.56 7.15 8.41
N ALA A 42 -14.65 8.15 7.53
CA ALA A 42 -14.04 8.12 6.21
C ALA A 42 -12.50 8.04 6.28
N VAL A 43 -11.85 8.82 7.16
CA VAL A 43 -10.40 8.78 7.34
C VAL A 43 -9.96 7.44 7.93
N LEU A 44 -10.63 6.96 8.98
CA LEU A 44 -10.30 5.66 9.59
C LEU A 44 -10.50 4.51 8.60
N ALA A 45 -11.61 4.50 7.87
CA ALA A 45 -11.89 3.48 6.86
C ALA A 45 -10.85 3.50 5.72
N ALA A 46 -10.43 4.69 5.27
CA ALA A 46 -9.40 4.81 4.24
C ALA A 46 -8.03 4.28 4.73
N VAL A 47 -7.64 4.60 5.96
CA VAL A 47 -6.37 4.12 6.55
C VAL A 47 -6.41 2.62 6.77
N ASP A 48 -7.50 2.07 7.30
CA ASP A 48 -7.64 0.63 7.52
C ASP A 48 -7.70 -0.15 6.21
N SER A 49 -8.37 0.38 5.19
CA SER A 49 -8.40 -0.24 3.86
C SER A 49 -7.00 -0.28 3.23
N LEU A 50 -6.27 0.84 3.31
CA LEU A 50 -4.89 0.92 2.85
C LEU A 50 -3.99 -0.08 3.60
N LYS A 51 -4.14 -0.18 4.92
CA LYS A 51 -3.40 -1.13 5.74
C LYS A 51 -3.65 -2.58 5.32
N ASN A 52 -4.92 -2.97 5.20
CA ASN A 52 -5.30 -4.34 4.81
C ASN A 52 -4.79 -4.70 3.42
N GLU A 53 -4.86 -3.77 2.47
CA GLU A 53 -4.36 -3.97 1.11
C GLU A 53 -2.83 -4.16 1.09
N ILE A 54 -2.12 -3.34 1.86
CA ILE A 54 -0.66 -3.45 2.00
C ILE A 54 -0.27 -4.77 2.70
N GLU A 55 -0.91 -5.11 3.82
CA GLU A 55 -0.64 -6.36 4.54
C GLU A 55 -0.95 -7.58 3.66
N GLY A 56 -2.04 -7.54 2.90
CA GLY A 56 -2.39 -8.58 1.92
C GLY A 56 -1.31 -8.75 0.86
N SER A 57 -0.84 -7.66 0.29
CA SER A 57 0.22 -7.67 -0.73
C SER A 57 1.57 -8.15 -0.17
N ILE A 58 1.95 -7.71 1.04
CA ILE A 58 3.19 -8.13 1.68
C ILE A 58 3.12 -9.60 2.12
N SER A 59 1.98 -10.05 2.66
CA SER A 59 1.82 -11.44 3.11
C SER A 59 1.87 -12.45 1.96
N SER A 60 1.54 -12.03 0.76
CA SER A 60 1.69 -12.85 -0.46
C SER A 60 3.15 -12.99 -0.91
N LEU A 61 4.05 -12.10 -0.45
CA LEU A 61 5.46 -12.13 -0.75
C LEU A 61 6.21 -12.99 0.28
N ASP A 62 7.22 -13.71 -0.19
CA ASP A 62 8.04 -14.54 0.68
C ASP A 62 8.98 -13.68 1.54
N ASN A 63 8.65 -13.53 2.83
CA ASN A 63 9.42 -12.75 3.79
C ASN A 63 10.86 -13.24 3.99
N SER A 64 11.21 -14.42 3.49
CA SER A 64 12.58 -14.95 3.55
C SER A 64 13.50 -14.36 2.48
N THR A 65 12.96 -13.66 1.49
CA THR A 65 13.76 -13.07 0.40
C THR A 65 14.56 -11.87 0.90
N ILE A 66 15.86 -11.89 0.61
CA ILE A 66 16.84 -10.88 1.02
C ILE A 66 17.34 -10.12 -0.22
N PHE A 67 17.37 -8.80 -0.12
CA PHE A 67 17.84 -7.91 -1.19
C PHE A 67 19.10 -7.18 -0.74
N LEU A 68 20.21 -7.39 -1.44
CA LEU A 68 21.43 -6.63 -1.25
C LEU A 68 21.49 -5.48 -2.24
N ALA A 69 21.64 -4.26 -1.73
CA ALA A 69 21.69 -3.05 -2.55
C ALA A 69 22.56 -1.97 -1.88
N ARG A 70 22.86 -0.89 -2.59
CA ARG A 70 23.52 0.28 -2.00
C ARG A 70 22.60 1.18 -1.18
N PHE A 71 21.30 0.95 -1.21
CA PHE A 71 20.28 1.73 -0.48
C PHE A 71 19.41 0.83 0.39
N SER A 72 18.85 1.43 1.43
CA SER A 72 17.93 0.75 2.36
C SER A 72 16.49 0.95 1.95
N PHE A 73 15.67 -0.08 2.13
CA PHE A 73 14.20 -0.02 2.02
C PHE A 73 13.56 0.62 3.26
N ALA A 74 14.25 0.56 4.40
CA ALA A 74 13.82 1.17 5.66
C ALA A 74 14.62 2.44 5.98
N PRO A 75 14.15 3.29 6.92
CA PRO A 75 14.94 4.38 7.46
C PRO A 75 16.31 3.88 7.95
N SER A 76 17.36 4.64 7.72
CA SER A 76 18.72 4.27 8.07
C SER A 76 19.43 5.43 8.77
N ASP A 77 20.21 5.12 9.80
CA ASP A 77 21.05 6.08 10.55
C ASP A 77 22.20 6.64 9.69
N VAL A 78 22.48 6.03 8.53
CA VAL A 78 23.50 6.51 7.63
C VAL A 78 23.00 7.73 6.86
N PRO A 79 23.65 8.90 6.95
CA PRO A 79 23.23 10.12 6.26
C PRO A 79 23.15 9.93 4.74
N ARG A 80 22.18 10.57 4.08
CA ARG A 80 21.92 10.43 2.65
C ARG A 80 23.16 10.68 1.77
N TRP A 81 23.92 11.75 2.07
CA TRP A 81 25.11 12.11 1.33
C TRP A 81 26.19 11.01 1.36
N LYS A 82 26.28 10.23 2.45
CA LYS A 82 27.19 9.11 2.59
C LYS A 82 26.69 7.90 1.82
N ARG A 83 25.39 7.61 1.87
CA ARG A 83 24.76 6.50 1.12
C ARG A 83 24.90 6.66 -0.38
N GLU A 84 24.83 7.90 -0.89
CA GLU A 84 24.98 8.19 -2.32
C GLU A 84 26.40 7.90 -2.85
N GLN A 85 27.38 7.80 -1.94
CA GLN A 85 28.78 7.43 -2.28
C GLN A 85 29.03 5.91 -2.22
N PHE A 86 28.09 5.13 -1.72
CA PHE A 86 28.25 3.69 -1.63
C PHE A 86 28.34 3.06 -3.02
N PRO A 87 29.26 2.08 -3.21
CA PRO A 87 29.34 1.36 -4.46
C PRO A 87 28.11 0.47 -4.65
N ASP A 88 27.67 0.35 -5.88
CA ASP A 88 26.63 -0.62 -6.24
C ASP A 88 27.14 -2.06 -6.01
N VAL A 89 26.19 -2.99 -5.87
CA VAL A 89 26.51 -4.41 -5.82
C VAL A 89 26.91 -4.89 -7.22
N THR A 90 27.88 -5.80 -7.27
CA THR A 90 28.48 -6.26 -8.52
C THR A 90 28.13 -7.71 -8.85
N PHE A 91 28.23 -8.07 -10.12
CA PHE A 91 28.03 -9.45 -10.57
C PHE A 91 29.07 -10.43 -9.98
N ASP A 92 30.28 -9.96 -9.70
CA ASP A 92 31.30 -10.77 -9.04
C ASP A 92 30.97 -11.05 -7.57
N GLU A 93 30.35 -10.08 -6.90
CA GLU A 93 29.81 -10.29 -5.55
C GLU A 93 28.66 -11.28 -5.56
N TYR A 94 27.77 -11.21 -6.54
CA TYR A 94 26.70 -12.20 -6.74
C TYR A 94 27.29 -13.63 -6.88
N LYS A 95 28.28 -13.81 -7.76
CA LYS A 95 28.94 -15.12 -7.94
C LYS A 95 29.55 -15.62 -6.64
N LEU A 96 30.32 -14.75 -5.96
CA LEU A 96 30.93 -15.11 -4.69
C LEU A 96 29.88 -15.54 -3.66
N LEU A 97 28.77 -14.83 -3.53
CA LEU A 97 27.73 -15.16 -2.57
C LEU A 97 27.02 -16.46 -2.97
N LYS A 98 26.72 -16.66 -4.26
CA LYS A 98 26.13 -17.89 -4.80
C LYS A 98 26.97 -19.13 -4.45
N ASP A 99 28.31 -19.01 -4.55
CA ASP A 99 29.22 -20.14 -4.35
C ASP A 99 29.63 -20.35 -2.88
N ALA A 100 29.71 -19.26 -2.09
CA ALA A 100 30.31 -19.30 -0.75
C ALA A 100 29.30 -19.34 0.41
N VAL A 101 28.01 -19.13 0.15
CA VAL A 101 26.98 -19.10 1.20
C VAL A 101 26.26 -20.46 1.25
N PRO A 102 26.35 -21.21 2.36
CA PRO A 102 25.63 -22.46 2.53
C PRO A 102 24.13 -22.20 2.73
N ASN A 103 23.34 -23.24 2.53
CA ASN A 103 21.87 -23.21 2.73
C ASN A 103 21.15 -22.15 1.87
N LEU A 104 21.72 -21.85 0.71
CA LEU A 104 21.16 -20.93 -0.26
C LEU A 104 20.28 -21.72 -1.23
N LYS A 105 18.98 -21.44 -1.24
CA LYS A 105 18.03 -22.06 -2.17
C LYS A 105 18.19 -21.52 -3.58
N ALA A 106 18.23 -20.19 -3.71
CA ALA A 106 18.40 -19.51 -4.99
C ALA A 106 19.00 -18.11 -4.81
N ALA A 107 19.72 -17.65 -5.81
CA ALA A 107 20.25 -16.29 -5.88
C ALA A 107 20.05 -15.72 -7.29
N SER A 108 19.80 -14.42 -7.39
CA SER A 108 19.69 -13.72 -8.67
C SER A 108 20.42 -12.38 -8.61
N PHE A 109 21.12 -12.08 -9.69
CA PHE A 109 21.61 -10.72 -9.97
C PHE A 109 20.59 -10.04 -10.86
N THR A 110 19.96 -9.01 -10.32
CA THR A 110 18.86 -8.28 -10.95
C THR A 110 19.31 -6.87 -11.29
N LEU A 111 19.04 -6.45 -12.50
CA LEU A 111 19.26 -5.08 -12.96
C LEU A 111 17.93 -4.44 -13.27
N ASN A 112 17.58 -3.41 -12.51
CA ASN A 112 16.41 -2.62 -12.80
C ASN A 112 16.81 -1.51 -13.78
N VAL A 113 16.17 -1.52 -14.94
CA VAL A 113 16.42 -0.58 -16.04
C VAL A 113 15.16 0.19 -16.36
N ALA A 114 15.32 1.34 -17.00
CA ALA A 114 14.17 2.12 -17.45
C ALA A 114 13.27 1.32 -18.39
N PRO A 115 11.95 1.50 -18.33
CA PRO A 115 11.01 0.85 -19.24
C PRO A 115 11.39 1.06 -20.71
N ALA A 116 11.20 0.03 -21.51
CA ALA A 116 11.62 0.01 -22.90
C ALA A 116 10.45 -0.18 -23.86
N THR A 117 10.71 0.05 -25.13
CA THR A 117 9.78 -0.26 -26.23
C THR A 117 10.20 -1.54 -26.91
N ILE A 118 9.26 -2.46 -27.07
CA ILE A 118 9.47 -3.72 -27.79
C ILE A 118 8.65 -3.75 -29.09
N LYS A 119 9.17 -4.45 -30.08
CA LYS A 119 8.53 -4.58 -31.39
C LYS A 119 8.53 -6.01 -31.87
N HIS A 120 7.38 -6.43 -32.38
CA HIS A 120 7.22 -7.67 -33.15
C HIS A 120 6.47 -7.34 -34.45
N GLU A 121 7.14 -7.52 -35.60
CA GLU A 121 6.59 -7.13 -36.90
C GLU A 121 6.06 -5.68 -36.89
N ASP A 122 4.77 -5.49 -37.13
CA ASP A 122 4.10 -4.17 -37.15
C ASP A 122 3.57 -3.74 -35.77
N LYS A 123 3.54 -4.65 -34.79
CA LYS A 123 3.06 -4.36 -33.43
C LYS A 123 4.17 -3.79 -32.56
N THR A 124 3.83 -2.75 -31.81
CA THR A 124 4.76 -2.07 -30.89
C THR A 124 4.09 -1.89 -29.54
N VAL A 125 4.76 -2.28 -28.48
CA VAL A 125 4.36 -2.01 -27.09
C VAL A 125 5.42 -1.12 -26.45
N SER A 126 4.97 0.02 -25.94
CA SER A 126 5.84 1.02 -25.27
C SER A 126 5.67 0.94 -23.76
N ASN A 127 6.67 1.45 -23.04
CA ASN A 127 6.67 1.51 -21.58
C ASN A 127 6.58 0.13 -20.91
N VAL A 128 7.31 -0.85 -21.47
CA VAL A 128 7.37 -2.22 -20.95
C VAL A 128 8.46 -2.31 -19.89
N ASP A 129 8.11 -2.84 -18.73
CA ASP A 129 9.08 -3.08 -17.66
C ASP A 129 10.04 -4.20 -18.02
N VAL A 130 11.33 -3.92 -17.90
CA VAL A 130 12.39 -4.87 -18.24
C VAL A 130 13.08 -5.36 -16.96
N ALA A 131 12.82 -6.60 -16.60
CA ALA A 131 13.53 -7.30 -15.54
C ALA A 131 14.74 -8.05 -16.14
N ALA A 132 15.92 -7.48 -16.03
CA ALA A 132 17.15 -8.14 -16.43
C ALA A 132 17.70 -8.93 -15.25
N VAL A 133 17.58 -10.26 -15.28
CA VAL A 133 17.81 -11.14 -14.13
C VAL A 133 18.71 -12.33 -14.50
N THR A 134 19.21 -13.04 -13.49
CA THR A 134 19.82 -14.36 -13.71
C THR A 134 18.80 -15.47 -13.51
N GLU A 135 19.16 -16.70 -13.87
CA GLU A 135 18.26 -17.88 -13.87
C GLU A 135 17.57 -18.16 -12.53
N GLY A 136 18.28 -17.89 -11.41
CA GLY A 136 17.75 -18.13 -10.07
C GLY A 136 16.53 -17.26 -9.70
N TYR A 137 16.25 -16.22 -10.48
CA TYR A 137 15.06 -15.38 -10.28
C TYR A 137 13.75 -16.17 -10.40
N TYR A 138 13.75 -17.16 -11.29
CA TYR A 138 12.59 -18.07 -11.48
C TYR A 138 12.18 -18.76 -10.18
N ASP A 139 13.15 -19.31 -9.45
CA ASP A 139 12.91 -20.02 -8.19
C ASP A 139 12.62 -19.07 -7.01
N ILE A 140 13.25 -17.89 -7.00
CA ILE A 140 13.02 -16.87 -5.97
C ILE A 140 11.56 -16.41 -6.01
N GLU A 141 11.10 -16.00 -7.17
CA GLU A 141 9.76 -15.44 -7.38
C GLU A 141 8.68 -16.53 -7.62
N SER A 142 9.10 -17.81 -7.65
CA SER A 142 8.19 -18.94 -7.90
C SER A 142 7.30 -18.72 -9.12
N LEU A 143 7.91 -18.24 -10.23
CA LEU A 143 7.20 -17.88 -11.44
C LEU A 143 6.47 -19.09 -12.02
N GLN A 144 5.28 -18.88 -12.55
CA GLN A 144 4.51 -19.90 -13.27
C GLN A 144 4.55 -19.59 -14.77
N LEU A 145 4.79 -20.60 -15.57
CA LEU A 145 4.86 -20.48 -17.03
C LEU A 145 3.61 -21.09 -17.66
N ALA A 146 2.88 -20.29 -18.43
CA ALA A 146 1.78 -20.79 -19.26
C ALA A 146 2.32 -21.65 -20.41
N GLN A 147 3.49 -21.25 -20.97
CA GLN A 147 4.11 -21.95 -22.09
C GLN A 147 5.64 -21.78 -22.07
N GLY A 148 6.33 -22.77 -22.61
CA GLY A 148 7.77 -22.72 -22.82
C GLY A 148 8.59 -22.97 -21.54
N ARG A 149 9.70 -22.25 -21.42
CA ARG A 149 10.65 -22.37 -20.30
C ARG A 149 11.29 -21.04 -19.95
N PHE A 150 11.85 -20.96 -18.75
CA PHE A 150 12.77 -19.88 -18.39
C PHE A 150 14.18 -20.14 -18.94
N PHE A 151 15.04 -19.13 -18.96
CA PHE A 151 16.41 -19.31 -19.40
C PHE A 151 17.23 -20.02 -18.32
N ASN A 152 18.19 -20.83 -18.78
CA ASN A 152 19.08 -21.59 -17.92
C ASN A 152 20.35 -20.82 -17.57
N GLU A 153 21.19 -21.41 -16.69
CA GLU A 153 22.43 -20.82 -16.25
C GLU A 153 23.43 -20.52 -17.40
N ALA A 154 23.52 -21.40 -18.39
CA ALA A 154 24.40 -21.19 -19.55
C ALA A 154 23.94 -19.99 -20.39
N GLU A 155 22.62 -19.85 -20.63
CA GLU A 155 22.04 -18.71 -21.35
C GLU A 155 22.18 -17.40 -20.54
N SER A 156 21.99 -17.49 -19.23
CA SER A 156 22.17 -16.38 -18.30
C SER A 156 23.62 -15.89 -18.31
N ASN A 157 24.60 -16.79 -18.13
CA ASN A 157 26.02 -16.47 -18.08
C ASN A 157 26.57 -15.99 -19.43
N SER A 158 26.13 -16.60 -20.52
CA SER A 158 26.55 -16.17 -21.87
C SER A 158 25.85 -14.90 -22.32
N GLY A 159 24.75 -14.49 -21.67
CA GLY A 159 23.91 -13.39 -22.11
C GLY A 159 23.33 -13.65 -23.50
N THR A 160 22.79 -14.84 -23.69
CA THR A 160 22.08 -15.19 -24.94
C THR A 160 20.82 -14.30 -25.07
N PRO A 161 20.53 -13.75 -26.25
CA PRO A 161 19.38 -12.88 -26.45
C PRO A 161 18.07 -13.66 -26.50
N VAL A 162 17.65 -14.19 -25.37
CA VAL A 162 16.36 -14.85 -25.14
C VAL A 162 15.49 -13.99 -24.24
N ILE A 163 14.16 -14.13 -24.35
CA ILE A 163 13.18 -13.34 -23.62
C ILE A 163 12.01 -14.22 -23.16
N VAL A 164 11.56 -13.98 -21.94
CA VAL A 164 10.30 -14.48 -21.39
C VAL A 164 9.36 -13.30 -21.24
N LEU A 165 8.10 -13.48 -21.66
CA LEU A 165 7.09 -12.42 -21.68
C LEU A 165 6.09 -12.61 -20.56
N GLY A 166 5.63 -11.52 -19.96
CA GLY A 166 4.41 -11.50 -19.17
C GLY A 166 3.17 -11.68 -20.05
N ASP A 167 2.08 -12.14 -19.47
CA ASP A 167 0.84 -12.49 -20.18
C ASP A 167 0.27 -11.32 -20.99
N GLU A 168 0.15 -10.12 -20.41
CA GLU A 168 -0.40 -8.95 -21.09
C GLU A 168 0.50 -8.47 -22.23
N ILE A 169 1.81 -8.60 -22.08
CA ILE A 169 2.76 -8.27 -23.15
C ILE A 169 2.62 -9.25 -24.31
N ALA A 170 2.51 -10.55 -23.98
CA ALA A 170 2.30 -11.58 -25.00
C ALA A 170 0.99 -11.35 -25.75
N ALA A 171 -0.12 -11.11 -25.03
CA ALA A 171 -1.42 -10.79 -25.63
C ALA A 171 -1.42 -9.54 -26.49
N SER A 172 -0.61 -8.52 -26.14
CA SER A 172 -0.49 -7.27 -26.91
C SER A 172 0.30 -7.44 -28.21
N LEU A 173 1.29 -8.36 -28.24
CA LEU A 173 2.17 -8.58 -29.39
C LEU A 173 1.65 -9.64 -30.35
N PHE A 174 0.94 -10.64 -29.83
CA PHE A 174 0.49 -11.80 -30.60
C PHE A 174 -1.04 -11.87 -30.58
N ASP A 175 -1.65 -12.22 -31.74
CA ASP A 175 -3.10 -12.44 -31.81
C ASP A 175 -3.51 -13.72 -31.07
N ASP A 176 -2.62 -14.70 -31.06
CA ASP A 176 -2.73 -15.93 -30.29
C ASP A 176 -1.40 -16.18 -29.59
N VAL A 177 -1.42 -16.14 -28.27
CA VAL A 177 -0.24 -16.32 -27.38
C VAL A 177 0.46 -17.67 -27.62
N SER A 178 -0.28 -18.70 -28.09
CA SER A 178 0.28 -20.02 -28.41
C SER A 178 1.37 -19.99 -29.48
N TYR A 179 1.35 -18.99 -30.36
CA TYR A 179 2.37 -18.82 -31.42
C TYR A 179 3.54 -17.93 -31.00
N ALA A 180 3.61 -17.45 -29.78
CA ALA A 180 4.67 -16.56 -29.29
C ALA A 180 6.04 -17.24 -29.24
N LEU A 181 6.09 -18.54 -28.90
CA LEU A 181 7.33 -19.29 -28.74
C LEU A 181 8.14 -19.37 -30.05
N GLY A 182 9.46 -19.12 -29.94
CA GLY A 182 10.39 -19.12 -31.07
C GLY A 182 10.33 -17.87 -31.95
N LYS A 183 9.36 -16.96 -31.74
CA LYS A 183 9.27 -15.69 -32.48
C LYS A 183 10.36 -14.71 -32.01
N LYS A 184 10.67 -13.77 -32.91
CA LYS A 184 11.72 -12.77 -32.66
C LYS A 184 11.08 -11.43 -32.30
N ILE A 185 11.49 -10.89 -31.17
CA ILE A 185 11.12 -9.55 -30.69
C ILE A 185 12.34 -8.66 -30.75
N ARG A 186 12.16 -7.40 -31.16
CA ARG A 186 13.22 -6.40 -31.14
C ARG A 186 13.14 -5.58 -29.84
N LEU A 187 14.23 -5.60 -29.06
CA LEU A 187 14.45 -4.83 -27.84
C LEU A 187 15.87 -4.26 -27.87
N TYR A 188 16.09 -3.01 -27.49
CA TYR A 188 17.40 -2.33 -27.53
C TYR A 188 18.15 -2.47 -28.88
N GLY A 189 17.40 -2.49 -29.98
CA GLY A 189 17.98 -2.68 -31.32
C GLY A 189 18.37 -4.12 -31.68
N MET A 190 18.35 -5.05 -30.72
CA MET A 190 18.68 -6.47 -30.89
C MET A 190 17.44 -7.34 -31.05
N LYS A 191 17.62 -8.52 -31.66
CA LYS A 191 16.57 -9.52 -31.81
C LYS A 191 16.68 -10.56 -30.69
N PHE A 192 15.63 -10.68 -29.92
CA PHE A 192 15.48 -11.70 -28.86
C PHE A 192 14.52 -12.80 -29.34
N ILE A 193 14.79 -14.03 -28.94
CA ILE A 193 13.91 -15.18 -29.21
C ILE A 193 13.03 -15.40 -27.98
N VAL A 194 11.72 -15.44 -28.18
CA VAL A 194 10.75 -15.77 -27.13
C VAL A 194 10.89 -17.24 -26.77
N ILE A 195 11.20 -17.54 -25.52
CA ILE A 195 11.37 -18.92 -25.02
C ILE A 195 10.32 -19.33 -24.01
N GLY A 196 9.56 -18.37 -23.46
CA GLY A 196 8.48 -18.65 -22.51
C GLY A 196 7.51 -17.48 -22.40
N VAL A 197 6.32 -17.78 -21.91
CA VAL A 197 5.27 -16.83 -21.54
C VAL A 197 4.80 -17.20 -20.13
N LEU A 198 4.69 -16.20 -19.25
CA LEU A 198 4.21 -16.39 -17.88
C LEU A 198 2.69 -16.59 -17.87
N GLU A 199 2.20 -17.28 -16.84
CA GLU A 199 0.79 -17.27 -16.50
C GLU A 199 0.39 -15.90 -15.95
N LYS A 200 -0.86 -15.49 -16.18
CA LYS A 200 -1.43 -14.27 -15.64
C LYS A 200 -1.44 -14.32 -14.11
N GLN A 201 -0.79 -13.35 -13.48
CA GLN A 201 -0.68 -13.26 -12.00
C GLN A 201 -1.47 -12.10 -11.42
N GLY A 202 -1.88 -11.12 -12.23
CA GLY A 202 -2.51 -9.89 -11.78
C GLY A 202 -1.51 -8.80 -11.41
N SER A 203 -2.05 -7.63 -11.04
CA SER A 203 -1.24 -6.48 -10.68
C SER A 203 -1.02 -6.43 -9.17
N PRO A 204 0.23 -6.53 -8.68
CA PRO A 204 0.51 -6.34 -7.26
C PRO A 204 0.34 -4.86 -6.88
N LEU A 205 0.02 -4.58 -5.63
CA LEU A 205 -0.05 -3.20 -5.12
C LEU A 205 1.34 -2.52 -5.11
N PHE A 206 2.38 -3.31 -4.86
CA PHE A 206 3.77 -2.84 -4.82
C PHE A 206 4.62 -3.56 -5.85
N GLY A 207 5.43 -2.76 -6.56
CA GLY A 207 6.30 -3.24 -7.61
C GLY A 207 5.63 -3.26 -8.98
N ASN A 208 6.36 -3.77 -9.95
CA ASN A 208 5.87 -3.87 -11.32
C ASN A 208 5.09 -5.17 -11.50
N SER A 209 3.98 -5.12 -12.22
CA SER A 209 3.24 -6.33 -12.58
C SER A 209 4.11 -7.25 -13.45
N LYS A 210 4.15 -8.53 -13.12
CA LYS A 210 4.83 -9.53 -13.94
C LYS A 210 4.15 -9.72 -15.28
N ASP A 211 2.86 -9.42 -15.36
CA ASP A 211 2.06 -9.52 -16.57
C ASP A 211 2.44 -8.47 -17.61
N THR A 212 2.87 -7.27 -17.14
CA THR A 212 3.35 -6.15 -17.99
C THR A 212 4.87 -6.10 -18.12
N SER A 213 5.58 -7.11 -17.60
CA SER A 213 7.04 -7.17 -17.59
C SER A 213 7.58 -8.16 -18.60
N ILE A 214 8.84 -7.96 -18.98
CA ILE A 214 9.63 -8.92 -19.74
C ILE A 214 10.88 -9.31 -18.97
N PHE A 215 11.33 -10.55 -19.12
CA PHE A 215 12.49 -11.09 -18.43
C PHE A 215 13.57 -11.46 -19.44
N ILE A 216 14.77 -10.93 -19.23
CA ILE A 216 15.94 -11.18 -20.08
C ILE A 216 17.17 -11.48 -19.22
N PRO A 217 18.18 -12.20 -19.73
CA PRO A 217 19.43 -12.43 -19.00
C PRO A 217 20.14 -11.12 -18.65
N SER A 218 20.49 -10.92 -17.39
CA SER A 218 21.15 -9.69 -16.89
C SER A 218 22.45 -9.37 -17.63
N ASN A 219 23.19 -10.38 -18.09
CA ASN A 219 24.42 -10.20 -18.84
C ASN A 219 24.22 -9.59 -20.23
N VAL A 220 23.02 -9.61 -20.80
CA VAL A 220 22.70 -8.82 -22.00
C VAL A 220 22.73 -7.33 -21.68
N VAL A 221 22.07 -6.94 -20.60
CA VAL A 221 22.00 -5.53 -20.16
C VAL A 221 23.39 -5.04 -19.73
N ARG A 222 24.16 -5.85 -19.01
CA ARG A 222 25.54 -5.54 -18.64
C ARG A 222 26.42 -5.27 -19.86
N ARG A 223 26.22 -5.98 -20.94
CA ARG A 223 26.94 -5.76 -22.21
C ARG A 223 26.58 -4.44 -22.87
N ILE A 224 25.32 -4.01 -22.75
CA ILE A 224 24.81 -2.77 -23.37
C ILE A 224 25.23 -1.55 -22.55
N TYR A 225 25.03 -1.60 -21.24
CA TYR A 225 25.18 -0.45 -20.35
C TYR A 225 26.47 -0.42 -19.55
N GLY A 226 27.20 -1.56 -19.45
CA GLY A 226 28.35 -1.71 -18.55
C GLY A 226 27.94 -1.92 -17.10
N ASP A 227 28.91 -2.24 -16.25
CA ASP A 227 28.69 -2.56 -14.83
C ASP A 227 28.52 -1.32 -13.92
N ASN A 228 28.90 -0.12 -14.39
CA ASN A 228 28.95 1.12 -13.60
C ASN A 228 28.03 2.22 -14.12
N ASN A 229 26.93 1.88 -14.75
CA ASN A 229 26.01 2.87 -15.31
C ASN A 229 24.98 3.29 -14.25
N ARG A 230 24.92 4.59 -13.93
CA ARG A 230 23.95 5.16 -12.98
C ARG A 230 22.48 5.04 -13.41
N GLY A 231 22.21 4.71 -14.68
CA GLY A 231 20.87 4.44 -15.19
C GLY A 231 20.36 3.01 -14.93
N VAL A 232 21.19 2.17 -14.32
CA VAL A 232 20.88 0.78 -13.99
C VAL A 232 21.04 0.59 -12.49
N LEU A 233 20.02 0.07 -11.83
CA LEU A 233 20.06 -0.21 -10.39
C LEU A 233 20.26 -1.72 -10.17
N PRO A 234 21.46 -2.15 -9.74
CA PRO A 234 21.72 -3.54 -9.47
C PRO A 234 21.28 -3.95 -8.07
N PHE A 235 20.75 -5.18 -7.99
CA PHE A 235 20.42 -5.88 -6.77
C PHE A 235 20.99 -7.29 -6.82
N ILE A 236 21.37 -7.82 -5.67
CA ILE A 236 21.53 -9.27 -5.49
C ILE A 236 20.34 -9.72 -4.65
N VAL A 237 19.50 -10.58 -5.22
CA VAL A 237 18.34 -11.14 -4.55
C VAL A 237 18.67 -12.56 -4.13
N ILE A 238 18.45 -12.87 -2.86
CA ILE A 238 18.84 -14.15 -2.27
C ILE A 238 17.66 -14.73 -1.50
N LYS A 239 17.46 -16.03 -1.69
CA LYS A 239 16.46 -16.79 -0.96
C LYS A 239 17.15 -17.93 -0.22
N PRO A 240 17.09 -17.99 1.13
CA PRO A 240 17.60 -19.10 1.90
C PRO A 240 16.73 -20.34 1.75
N GLU A 241 17.22 -21.51 2.14
CA GLU A 241 16.43 -22.71 2.29
C GLU A 241 15.40 -22.56 3.42
N LYS A 242 14.31 -23.32 3.35
CA LYS A 242 13.25 -23.28 4.36
C LYS A 242 13.77 -23.76 5.72
N GLY A 243 13.41 -23.00 6.77
CA GLY A 243 13.75 -23.34 8.15
C GLY A 243 15.11 -22.83 8.63
N ILE A 244 15.82 -22.06 7.82
CA ILE A 244 17.04 -21.38 8.22
C ILE A 244 16.68 -20.11 9.00
N ASP A 245 17.45 -19.84 10.07
CA ASP A 245 17.34 -18.58 10.80
C ASP A 245 17.82 -17.43 9.90
N ASN A 246 16.92 -16.50 9.64
CA ASN A 246 17.21 -15.37 8.75
C ASN A 246 18.31 -14.46 9.32
N ASP A 247 18.37 -14.27 10.64
CA ASP A 247 19.37 -13.37 11.25
C ASP A 247 20.77 -13.94 11.14
N GLU A 248 20.93 -15.23 11.39
CA GLU A 248 22.22 -15.93 11.20
C GLU A 248 22.64 -15.91 9.73
N PHE A 249 21.71 -16.16 8.83
CA PHE A 249 21.96 -16.14 7.39
C PHE A 249 22.38 -14.73 6.91
N ILE A 250 21.70 -13.69 7.37
CA ILE A 250 22.05 -12.29 7.08
C ILE A 250 23.43 -11.94 7.64
N ALA A 251 23.73 -12.37 8.87
CA ALA A 251 25.05 -12.13 9.46
C ALA A 251 26.17 -12.74 8.62
N LEU A 252 25.96 -13.95 8.10
CA LEU A 252 26.88 -14.62 7.19
C LEU A 252 27.03 -13.89 5.86
N LEU A 253 25.94 -13.45 5.25
CA LEU A 253 25.95 -12.64 4.02
C LEU A 253 26.75 -11.35 4.22
N LYS A 254 26.46 -10.62 5.31
CA LYS A 254 27.20 -9.40 5.68
C LYS A 254 28.69 -9.69 5.84
N GLN A 255 29.05 -10.74 6.58
CA GLN A 255 30.43 -11.11 6.79
C GLN A 255 31.16 -11.38 5.46
N ARG A 256 30.57 -12.18 4.56
CA ARG A 256 31.16 -12.49 3.26
C ARG A 256 31.36 -11.27 2.40
N LEU A 257 30.38 -10.38 2.36
CA LEU A 257 30.47 -9.16 1.55
C LEU A 257 31.44 -8.14 2.14
N ARG A 258 31.51 -7.99 3.49
CA ARG A 258 32.52 -7.17 4.17
C ARG A 258 33.93 -7.62 3.84
N ILE A 259 34.19 -8.94 3.90
CA ILE A 259 35.50 -9.52 3.53
C ILE A 259 35.83 -9.21 2.06
N LYS A 260 34.88 -9.40 1.15
CA LYS A 260 35.07 -9.13 -0.29
C LYS A 260 35.35 -7.65 -0.56
N ARG A 261 34.71 -6.74 0.18
CA ARG A 261 34.91 -5.28 0.04
C ARG A 261 36.08 -4.73 0.87
N GLY A 262 36.71 -5.54 1.70
CA GLY A 262 37.80 -5.12 2.58
C GLY A 262 37.38 -4.13 3.66
N ILE A 263 36.10 -4.20 4.13
CA ILE A 263 35.56 -3.32 5.15
C ILE A 263 36.09 -3.76 6.52
N ARG A 264 36.67 -2.83 7.29
CA ARG A 264 37.21 -3.09 8.63
C ARG A 264 36.10 -3.34 9.63
N ALA A 265 36.43 -4.00 10.76
CA ALA A 265 35.42 -4.34 11.78
C ALA A 265 34.74 -3.11 12.41
N ASP A 266 35.46 -2.00 12.49
CA ASP A 266 35.01 -0.71 13.05
C ASP A 266 34.30 0.20 12.03
N GLU A 267 34.31 -0.18 10.75
CA GLU A 267 33.70 0.61 9.69
C GLU A 267 32.22 0.22 9.47
N VAL A 268 31.41 1.21 9.13
CA VAL A 268 30.00 1.02 8.77
C VAL A 268 29.91 0.34 7.41
N ASP A 269 28.97 -0.60 7.25
CA ASP A 269 28.70 -1.25 5.98
C ASP A 269 28.41 -0.22 4.87
N ASN A 270 28.99 -0.44 3.70
CA ASN A 270 28.76 0.36 2.50
C ASN A 270 27.77 -0.31 1.53
N PHE A 271 26.89 -1.12 2.08
CA PHE A 271 25.79 -1.80 1.43
C PHE A 271 24.66 -2.03 2.44
N PHE A 272 23.48 -2.32 1.96
CA PHE A 272 22.32 -2.65 2.79
C PHE A 272 21.83 -4.05 2.48
N VAL A 273 21.45 -4.75 3.54
CA VAL A 273 20.74 -6.03 3.48
C VAL A 273 19.29 -5.72 3.81
N ASN A 274 18.45 -5.73 2.81
CA ASN A 274 17.05 -5.39 2.91
C ASN A 274 16.20 -6.66 2.97
N GLN A 275 15.22 -6.67 3.83
CA GLN A 275 14.14 -7.66 3.89
C GLN A 275 12.81 -6.95 3.67
N LEU A 276 11.82 -7.70 3.20
CA LEU A 276 10.45 -7.19 3.08
C LEU A 276 9.86 -6.74 4.43
N GLN A 277 10.29 -7.38 5.52
CA GLN A 277 9.89 -6.98 6.87
C GLN A 277 10.25 -5.51 7.16
N GLY A 278 11.44 -5.05 6.80
CA GLY A 278 11.84 -3.64 6.98
C GLY A 278 10.98 -2.66 6.17
N PHE A 279 10.40 -3.12 5.06
CA PHE A 279 9.44 -2.33 4.31
C PHE A 279 8.06 -2.30 4.98
N ALA A 280 7.63 -3.43 5.58
CA ALA A 280 6.41 -3.50 6.37
C ALA A 280 6.48 -2.56 7.59
N ASP A 281 7.60 -2.55 8.31
CA ASP A 281 7.82 -1.66 9.45
C ASP A 281 7.73 -0.17 9.05
N LEU A 282 8.27 0.19 7.88
CA LEU A 282 8.16 1.56 7.35
C LEU A 282 6.70 1.94 7.05
N ILE A 283 5.93 1.00 6.51
CA ILE A 283 4.51 1.20 6.23
C ILE A 283 3.72 1.37 7.53
N ASP A 284 4.01 0.56 8.54
CA ASP A 284 3.37 0.69 9.86
C ASP A 284 3.64 2.06 10.49
N ASP A 285 4.84 2.62 10.35
CA ASP A 285 5.17 3.98 10.78
C ASP A 285 4.36 5.05 10.01
N ILE A 286 4.21 4.89 8.70
CA ILE A 286 3.39 5.78 7.87
C ILE A 286 1.92 5.69 8.30
N ILE A 287 1.38 4.49 8.47
CA ILE A 287 0.01 4.25 8.94
C ILE A 287 -0.19 4.85 10.34
N GLY A 288 0.78 4.69 11.24
CA GLY A 288 0.78 5.31 12.56
C GLY A 288 0.67 6.84 12.47
N THR A 289 1.43 7.46 11.57
CA THR A 289 1.37 8.90 11.30
C THR A 289 0.01 9.33 10.72
N LEU A 290 -0.52 8.58 9.77
CA LEU A 290 -1.85 8.83 9.18
C LEU A 290 -2.97 8.71 10.23
N ASN A 291 -2.89 7.72 11.11
CA ASN A 291 -3.83 7.57 12.24
C ASN A 291 -3.77 8.78 13.18
N LEU A 292 -2.58 9.29 13.48
CA LEU A 292 -2.42 10.48 14.30
C LEU A 292 -3.03 11.71 13.63
N VAL A 293 -2.79 11.93 12.34
CA VAL A 293 -3.43 13.00 11.56
C VAL A 293 -4.95 12.82 11.54
N GLY A 294 -5.43 11.60 11.33
CA GLY A 294 -6.85 11.25 11.39
C GLY A 294 -7.48 11.60 12.74
N LEU A 295 -6.78 11.32 13.84
CA LEU A 295 -7.23 11.67 15.19
C LEU A 295 -7.35 13.18 15.38
N PHE A 296 -6.39 13.97 14.88
CA PHE A 296 -6.50 15.43 14.91
C PHE A 296 -7.70 15.94 14.09
N ILE A 297 -7.87 15.47 12.87
CA ILE A 297 -9.02 15.82 12.01
C ILE A 297 -10.31 15.46 12.73
N SER A 298 -10.39 14.28 13.32
CA SER A 298 -11.53 13.79 14.08
C SER A 298 -11.87 14.67 15.28
N PHE A 299 -10.86 15.05 16.04
CA PHE A 299 -11.00 15.93 17.20
C PHE A 299 -11.58 17.30 16.80
N PHE A 300 -11.01 17.96 15.79
CA PHE A 300 -11.51 19.25 15.33
C PHE A 300 -12.90 19.14 14.70
N SER A 301 -13.18 18.10 13.96
CA SER A 301 -14.51 17.84 13.39
C SER A 301 -15.57 17.66 14.47
N LEU A 302 -15.23 16.92 15.55
CA LEU A 302 -16.11 16.74 16.71
C LEU A 302 -16.33 18.06 17.45
N LEU A 303 -15.32 18.89 17.60
CA LEU A 303 -15.45 20.23 18.18
C LEU A 303 -16.40 21.10 17.36
N VAL A 304 -16.23 21.13 16.04
CA VAL A 304 -17.12 21.93 15.16
C VAL A 304 -18.56 21.42 15.25
N GLY A 305 -18.77 20.10 15.21
CA GLY A 305 -20.09 19.50 15.40
C GLY A 305 -20.69 19.82 16.77
N GLY A 306 -19.90 19.73 17.84
CA GLY A 306 -20.29 20.05 19.20
C GLY A 306 -20.68 21.52 19.36
N PHE A 307 -19.89 22.44 18.82
CA PHE A 307 -20.24 23.87 18.79
C PHE A 307 -21.50 24.15 17.97
N GLY A 308 -21.70 23.42 16.87
CA GLY A 308 -22.95 23.48 16.09
C GLY A 308 -24.17 23.13 16.93
N ILE A 309 -24.12 22.01 17.67
CA ILE A 309 -25.18 21.59 18.58
C ILE A 309 -25.36 22.64 19.70
N ALA A 310 -24.28 23.06 20.33
CA ALA A 310 -24.35 24.04 21.43
C ALA A 310 -25.02 25.34 21.00
N ASN A 311 -24.66 25.87 19.84
CA ASN A 311 -25.24 27.09 19.29
C ASN A 311 -26.78 26.96 19.10
N ILE A 312 -27.23 25.81 18.57
CA ILE A 312 -28.71 25.56 18.46
C ILE A 312 -29.36 25.52 19.83
N MET A 313 -28.76 24.80 20.74
CA MET A 313 -29.31 24.65 22.07
C MET A 313 -29.43 25.99 22.80
N PHE A 314 -28.42 26.88 22.68
CA PHE A 314 -28.54 28.25 23.22
C PHE A 314 -29.69 29.03 22.63
N VAL A 315 -29.88 28.98 21.32
CA VAL A 315 -30.98 29.69 20.67
C VAL A 315 -32.33 29.03 21.02
N SER A 316 -32.40 27.70 21.04
CA SER A 316 -33.63 26.95 21.42
C SER A 316 -34.07 27.30 22.86
N VAL A 317 -33.14 27.35 23.80
CA VAL A 317 -33.41 27.79 25.19
C VAL A 317 -33.92 29.22 25.23
N LYS A 318 -33.30 30.14 24.47
CA LYS A 318 -33.70 31.55 24.42
C LYS A 318 -35.12 31.70 23.85
N GLU A 319 -35.48 31.02 22.79
CA GLU A 319 -36.79 31.04 22.17
C GLU A 319 -37.91 30.47 23.09
N ARG A 320 -37.56 29.49 23.94
CA ARG A 320 -38.45 28.82 24.86
C ARG A 320 -38.41 29.34 26.30
N THR A 321 -37.78 30.51 26.54
CA THR A 321 -37.65 31.08 27.90
C THR A 321 -38.98 31.25 28.60
N ASN A 322 -40.01 31.71 27.89
CA ASN A 322 -41.37 31.88 28.46
C ASN A 322 -41.99 30.55 28.90
N LEU A 323 -41.83 29.47 28.09
CA LEU A 323 -42.30 28.12 28.42
C LEU A 323 -41.56 27.56 29.62
N ILE A 324 -40.25 27.77 29.69
CA ILE A 324 -39.40 27.40 30.84
C ILE A 324 -39.86 28.12 32.11
N GLY A 325 -40.23 29.42 32.00
CA GLY A 325 -40.77 30.20 33.08
C GLY A 325 -42.08 29.60 33.61
N ILE A 326 -43.00 29.23 32.73
CA ILE A 326 -44.28 28.57 33.09
C ILE A 326 -44.00 27.20 33.76
N GLN A 327 -43.11 26.38 33.21
CA GLN A 327 -42.75 25.11 33.82
C GLN A 327 -42.17 25.28 35.24
N LYS A 328 -41.34 26.29 35.45
CA LYS A 328 -40.78 26.61 36.76
C LYS A 328 -41.85 27.09 37.76
N SER A 329 -42.80 27.91 37.33
CA SER A 329 -43.89 28.39 38.18
C SER A 329 -44.84 27.25 38.59
N LEU A 330 -44.94 26.20 37.76
CA LEU A 330 -45.65 24.95 38.07
C LEU A 330 -44.83 23.94 38.91
N GLY A 331 -43.59 24.30 39.36
CA GLY A 331 -42.78 23.52 40.27
C GLY A 331 -41.81 22.54 39.57
N ALA A 332 -41.51 22.70 38.28
CA ALA A 332 -40.52 21.87 37.60
C ALA A 332 -39.14 22.10 38.15
N LYS A 333 -38.41 21.00 38.48
CA LYS A 333 -37.03 21.03 38.99
C LYS A 333 -36.06 21.40 37.85
N ASN A 334 -35.01 22.16 38.15
CA ASN A 334 -33.97 22.55 37.18
C ASN A 334 -33.35 21.36 36.43
N LYS A 335 -33.17 20.23 37.14
CA LYS A 335 -32.65 18.99 36.55
C LYS A 335 -33.58 18.45 35.44
N PHE A 336 -34.88 18.59 35.57
CA PHE A 336 -35.84 18.15 34.55
C PHE A 336 -35.72 18.95 33.25
N ILE A 337 -35.62 20.27 33.38
CA ILE A 337 -35.42 21.17 32.25
C ILE A 337 -34.07 20.90 31.57
N LEU A 338 -32.98 20.70 32.34
CA LEU A 338 -31.68 20.35 31.83
C LEU A 338 -31.70 19.04 31.01
N PHE A 339 -32.34 17.98 31.56
CA PHE A 339 -32.46 16.70 30.87
C PHE A 339 -33.24 16.83 29.56
N GLN A 340 -34.28 17.64 29.50
CA GLN A 340 -35.05 17.86 28.28
C GLN A 340 -34.17 18.35 27.12
N PHE A 341 -33.33 19.36 27.35
CA PHE A 341 -32.40 19.90 26.36
C PHE A 341 -31.24 18.97 26.07
N LEU A 342 -30.75 18.24 27.07
CA LEU A 342 -29.70 17.24 26.88
C LEU A 342 -30.16 16.11 25.96
N PHE A 343 -31.37 15.60 26.18
CA PHE A 343 -31.96 14.57 25.29
C PHE A 343 -32.13 15.08 23.86
N GLU A 344 -32.58 16.34 23.69
CA GLU A 344 -32.72 16.97 22.38
C GLU A 344 -31.35 16.99 21.65
N ALA A 345 -30.27 17.39 22.33
CA ALA A 345 -28.91 17.40 21.80
C ALA A 345 -28.42 15.99 21.44
N VAL A 346 -28.65 15.00 22.30
CA VAL A 346 -28.26 13.60 22.06
C VAL A 346 -28.98 13.02 20.85
N ILE A 347 -30.28 13.29 20.70
CA ILE A 347 -31.07 12.81 19.56
C ILE A 347 -30.56 13.44 18.26
N LEU A 348 -30.23 14.73 18.26
CA LEU A 348 -29.62 15.39 17.10
C LEU A 348 -28.29 14.78 16.74
N ALA A 349 -27.43 14.52 17.72
CA ALA A 349 -26.13 13.88 17.51
C ALA A 349 -26.27 12.46 16.93
N LEU A 350 -27.21 11.66 17.45
CA LEU A 350 -27.51 10.32 16.95
C LEU A 350 -28.00 10.32 15.49
N ILE A 351 -28.95 11.23 15.18
CA ILE A 351 -29.44 11.37 13.80
C ILE A 351 -28.33 11.78 12.86
N GLY A 352 -27.51 12.79 13.24
CA GLY A 352 -26.34 13.21 12.48
C GLY A 352 -25.34 12.09 12.27
N GLY A 353 -25.11 11.27 13.30
CA GLY A 353 -24.22 10.11 13.25
C GLY A 353 -24.70 9.04 12.29
N VAL A 354 -25.98 8.69 12.35
CA VAL A 354 -26.57 7.71 11.42
C VAL A 354 -26.49 8.21 9.97
N ILE A 355 -26.80 9.48 9.72
CA ILE A 355 -26.68 10.06 8.38
C ILE A 355 -25.22 10.06 7.92
N GLY A 356 -24.26 10.42 8.80
CA GLY A 356 -22.83 10.39 8.51
C GLY A 356 -22.35 8.98 8.12
N LEU A 357 -22.77 7.97 8.87
CA LEU A 357 -22.44 6.57 8.59
C LEU A 357 -23.01 6.08 7.25
N VAL A 358 -24.26 6.42 6.96
CA VAL A 358 -24.92 6.11 5.68
C VAL A 358 -24.19 6.79 4.52
N LEU A 359 -23.76 8.04 4.68
CA LEU A 359 -22.96 8.75 3.66
C LEU A 359 -21.62 8.08 3.43
N VAL A 360 -20.89 7.67 4.49
CA VAL A 360 -19.62 6.92 4.34
C VAL A 360 -19.87 5.63 3.55
N PHE A 361 -20.92 4.89 3.88
CA PHE A 361 -21.25 3.65 3.18
C PHE A 361 -21.47 3.87 1.69
N PHE A 362 -22.24 4.90 1.29
CA PHE A 362 -22.44 5.21 -0.12
C PHE A 362 -21.16 5.68 -0.82
N VAL A 363 -20.38 6.52 -0.14
CA VAL A 363 -19.10 7.00 -0.70
C VAL A 363 -18.12 5.84 -0.86
N SER A 364 -18.06 4.90 0.10
CA SER A 364 -17.19 3.73 0.01
C SER A 364 -17.60 2.81 -1.16
N LEU A 365 -18.90 2.59 -1.39
CA LEU A 365 -19.37 1.84 -2.55
C LEU A 365 -18.97 2.49 -3.90
N ILE A 366 -19.12 3.82 -3.99
CA ILE A 366 -18.73 4.57 -5.20
C ILE A 366 -17.22 4.51 -5.37
N ALA A 367 -16.46 4.73 -4.31
CA ALA A 367 -15.00 4.70 -4.35
C ALA A 367 -14.47 3.32 -4.77
N SER A 368 -15.01 2.23 -4.21
CA SER A 368 -14.65 0.85 -4.62
C SER A 368 -14.98 0.58 -6.09
N SER A 369 -16.09 1.12 -6.60
CA SER A 369 -16.46 0.93 -8.02
C SER A 369 -15.54 1.68 -9.00
N ILE A 370 -14.90 2.76 -8.56
CA ILE A 370 -13.99 3.58 -9.39
C ILE A 370 -12.55 3.09 -9.26
N ALA A 371 -12.16 2.65 -8.06
CA ALA A 371 -10.78 2.25 -7.74
C ALA A 371 -10.40 0.84 -8.27
N GLY A 372 -11.31 0.12 -8.93
CA GLY A 372 -11.06 -1.22 -9.49
C GLY A 372 -10.81 -2.26 -8.41
N ASP A 373 -9.55 -2.68 -8.25
CA ASP A 373 -9.18 -3.75 -7.32
C ASP A 373 -9.06 -3.28 -5.85
N PHE A 374 -9.22 -1.97 -5.56
CA PHE A 374 -9.12 -1.44 -4.20
C PHE A 374 -10.48 -1.48 -3.49
N GLU A 375 -10.60 -2.33 -2.47
CA GLU A 375 -11.81 -2.45 -1.66
C GLU A 375 -11.76 -1.52 -0.43
N PHE A 376 -12.69 -0.57 -0.37
CA PHE A 376 -12.90 0.23 0.84
C PHE A 376 -13.66 -0.60 1.90
N ILE A 377 -12.94 -1.06 2.92
CA ILE A 377 -13.49 -1.92 3.97
C ILE A 377 -13.99 -1.04 5.12
N LEU A 378 -15.31 -1.09 5.35
CA LEU A 378 -15.90 -0.57 6.59
C LEU A 378 -15.80 -1.65 7.66
N SER A 379 -14.83 -1.53 8.55
CA SER A 379 -14.67 -2.42 9.69
C SER A 379 -15.66 -2.04 10.81
N VAL A 380 -16.11 -3.04 11.57
CA VAL A 380 -16.91 -2.80 12.80
C VAL A 380 -16.11 -2.04 13.87
N LYS A 381 -14.81 -1.88 13.70
CA LYS A 381 -13.93 -1.09 14.58
C LYS A 381 -13.97 0.42 14.26
N ASN A 382 -14.41 0.79 13.06
CA ASN A 382 -14.54 2.18 12.61
C ASN A 382 -15.97 2.69 12.87
#